data_ddbc64419cfcf795a47f81061ad7223b
#
_entry.id   ddbc64419cfcf795a47f81061ad7223b
#
_cell.length_a   1.000
_cell.length_b   1.000
_cell.length_c   1.000
_cell.angle_alpha   90.00
_cell.angle_beta   90.00
_cell.angle_gamma   90.00
#
_symmetry.space_group_name_H-M   'P 1'
#
loop_
_entity.id
_entity.type
_entity.pdbx_description
1 polymer ?
#
loop_
_entity_poly.entity_id
_entity_poly.type
_entity_poly.pdbx_seq_one_letter_code
_entity_poly.pdbx_strand_id
1 'polypeptide(L)'
;MKEDFTYDVIVIGAGHAGCEAAHAAARMGVRTCLITMDMNKIAQMSCNPAIGGIAKGQIAREVDALGGLMGEVTDAASVQFKMLNRSKGPAMWSPRAQCDRVKYSLTMRRRLENTPNLQIWQDEVSRIEKRNDNIFELRTLWGATFQAKCIVLTAGTFLNGLMHVGRQKVEGGRCAEPSSKFLTKYLEMAGLKSARMKTGTPVRIDSRSVHFENLKEDVGEVDFHRFSFVSEQRVLPQMKCWTVQTNAEVHEVLRRGLPDSPLYNGQIQSIGPRYCPSIETKLVTFPDREQPPLFL
;
A
#
# COMPACT_ATOMS: atom_id res chain seq x y z
N MET A 1 -20.62 4.89 31.83
CA MET A 1 -20.93 5.85 30.74
C MET A 1 -21.11 5.04 29.47
N LYS A 2 -22.25 5.16 28.77
CA LYS A 2 -22.35 4.61 27.41
C LYS A 2 -21.41 5.46 26.55
N GLU A 3 -20.32 4.89 26.06
CA GLU A 3 -19.52 5.57 25.05
C GLU A 3 -20.39 5.83 23.82
N ASP A 4 -20.44 7.06 23.39
CA ASP A 4 -21.17 7.46 22.19
C ASP A 4 -20.29 7.18 20.97
N PHE A 5 -20.51 6.06 20.30
CA PHE A 5 -19.82 5.65 19.08
C PHE A 5 -20.42 6.30 17.81
N THR A 6 -20.83 7.57 17.92
CA THR A 6 -21.37 8.35 16.81
C THR A 6 -20.30 9.27 16.23
N TYR A 7 -20.12 9.22 14.92
CA TYR A 7 -19.10 9.99 14.18
C TYR A 7 -19.69 10.66 12.95
N ASP A 8 -19.01 11.68 12.46
CA ASP A 8 -19.32 12.25 11.15
C ASP A 8 -18.79 11.35 10.04
N VAL A 9 -17.56 10.85 10.21
CA VAL A 9 -16.88 9.98 9.25
C VAL A 9 -16.29 8.77 9.95
N ILE A 10 -16.53 7.57 9.40
CA ILE A 10 -15.80 6.36 9.78
C ILE A 10 -15.00 5.88 8.57
N VAL A 11 -13.71 5.68 8.78
CA VAL A 11 -12.79 5.10 7.79
C VAL A 11 -12.50 3.66 8.17
N ILE A 12 -12.70 2.73 7.23
CA ILE A 12 -12.49 1.29 7.45
C ILE A 12 -11.22 0.86 6.71
N GLY A 13 -10.23 0.43 7.48
CA GLY A 13 -8.93 0.00 6.99
C GLY A 13 -7.86 1.08 7.11
N ALA A 14 -6.78 0.80 7.86
CA ALA A 14 -5.67 1.71 8.11
C ALA A 14 -4.45 1.44 7.22
N GLY A 15 -4.66 1.10 5.95
CA GLY A 15 -3.63 1.18 4.91
C GLY A 15 -3.31 2.64 4.56
N HIS A 16 -2.42 2.87 3.57
CA HIS A 16 -2.04 4.23 3.19
C HIS A 16 -3.25 5.13 2.86
N ALA A 17 -4.20 4.63 2.09
CA ALA A 17 -5.40 5.38 1.71
C ALA A 17 -6.28 5.72 2.92
N GLY A 18 -6.45 4.77 3.85
CA GLY A 18 -7.25 5.01 5.06
C GLY A 18 -6.59 5.98 6.03
N CYS A 19 -5.27 5.93 6.17
CA CYS A 19 -4.52 6.91 6.97
C CYS A 19 -4.73 8.34 6.44
N GLU A 20 -4.60 8.53 5.12
CA GLU A 20 -4.80 9.84 4.49
C GLU A 20 -6.26 10.31 4.61
N ALA A 21 -7.23 9.43 4.36
CA ALA A 21 -8.65 9.78 4.46
C ALA A 21 -9.05 10.17 5.89
N ALA A 22 -8.59 9.40 6.89
CA ALA A 22 -8.90 9.68 8.30
C ALA A 22 -8.25 10.98 8.77
N HIS A 23 -6.98 11.19 8.41
CA HIS A 23 -6.28 12.44 8.73
C HIS A 23 -6.94 13.65 8.08
N ALA A 24 -7.28 13.57 6.80
CA ALA A 24 -7.93 14.66 6.07
C ALA A 24 -9.29 15.02 6.70
N ALA A 25 -10.15 14.03 6.96
CA ALA A 25 -11.44 14.26 7.59
C ALA A 25 -11.29 14.91 8.98
N ALA A 26 -10.41 14.38 9.82
CA ALA A 26 -10.18 14.90 11.17
C ALA A 26 -9.61 16.34 11.16
N ARG A 27 -8.69 16.65 10.23
CA ARG A 27 -8.17 18.03 10.04
C ARG A 27 -9.22 19.01 9.57
N MET A 28 -10.24 18.57 8.86
CA MET A 28 -11.38 19.41 8.48
C MET A 28 -12.32 19.68 9.66
N GLY A 29 -12.00 19.19 10.86
CA GLY A 29 -12.73 19.46 12.10
C GLY A 29 -13.91 18.55 12.37
N VAL A 30 -14.12 17.48 11.60
CA VAL A 30 -15.21 16.54 11.82
C VAL A 30 -14.77 15.38 12.70
N ARG A 31 -15.69 14.87 13.52
CA ARG A 31 -15.45 13.73 14.42
C ARG A 31 -15.25 12.46 13.59
N THR A 32 -14.05 11.92 13.60
CA THR A 32 -13.62 10.83 12.72
C THR A 32 -13.18 9.62 13.54
N CYS A 33 -13.54 8.41 13.07
CA CYS A 33 -13.01 7.15 13.59
C CYS A 33 -12.32 6.36 12.48
N LEU A 34 -11.12 5.87 12.75
CA LEU A 34 -10.39 4.93 11.90
C LEU A 34 -10.46 3.53 12.52
N ILE A 35 -11.14 2.60 11.85
CA ILE A 35 -11.26 1.21 12.32
C ILE A 35 -10.30 0.32 11.54
N THR A 36 -9.47 -0.44 12.23
CA THR A 36 -8.48 -1.35 11.64
C THR A 36 -8.42 -2.67 12.39
N MET A 37 -8.15 -3.76 11.68
CA MET A 37 -8.02 -5.09 12.26
C MET A 37 -6.79 -5.20 13.19
N ASP A 38 -5.72 -4.45 12.91
CA ASP A 38 -4.49 -4.45 13.71
C ASP A 38 -3.82 -3.07 13.68
N MET A 39 -3.76 -2.40 14.83
CA MET A 39 -3.12 -1.10 14.99
C MET A 39 -1.60 -1.16 14.76
N ASN A 40 -0.96 -2.31 14.92
CA ASN A 40 0.47 -2.48 14.66
C ASN A 40 0.79 -2.57 13.16
N LYS A 41 -0.25 -2.67 12.33
CA LYS A 41 -0.16 -2.76 10.86
C LYS A 41 -0.59 -1.48 10.14
N ILE A 42 -0.82 -0.39 10.87
CA ILE A 42 -1.15 0.92 10.28
C ILE A 42 -0.09 1.32 9.26
N ALA A 43 -0.52 1.68 8.06
CA ALA A 43 0.32 2.08 6.92
C ALA A 43 1.46 1.10 6.59
N GLN A 44 1.28 -0.20 6.85
CA GLN A 44 2.30 -1.19 6.54
C GLN A 44 2.60 -1.25 5.05
N MET A 45 3.89 -1.15 4.71
CA MET A 45 4.39 -1.26 3.33
C MET A 45 4.45 -2.74 2.90
N SER A 46 3.34 -3.25 2.37
CA SER A 46 3.13 -4.69 2.13
C SER A 46 3.92 -5.22 0.93
N CYS A 47 4.04 -4.43 -0.13
CA CYS A 47 4.72 -4.83 -1.37
C CYS A 47 6.21 -4.44 -1.31
N ASN A 48 6.53 -3.22 -1.73
CA ASN A 48 7.87 -2.64 -1.66
C ASN A 48 7.94 -1.62 -0.54
N PRO A 49 9.08 -1.48 0.16
CA PRO A 49 9.27 -0.44 1.15
C PRO A 49 9.57 0.90 0.47
N ALA A 50 8.73 1.32 -0.47
CA ALA A 50 8.97 2.51 -1.27
C ALA A 50 7.69 3.32 -1.47
N ILE A 51 7.81 4.64 -1.40
CA ILE A 51 6.77 5.60 -1.73
C ILE A 51 7.13 6.29 -3.04
N GLY A 52 6.13 6.55 -3.87
CA GLY A 52 6.31 7.23 -5.15
C GLY A 52 6.71 6.30 -6.30
N GLY A 53 7.52 6.82 -7.21
CA GLY A 53 7.84 6.20 -8.48
C GLY A 53 6.97 6.72 -9.62
N ILE A 54 7.12 6.14 -10.81
CA ILE A 54 6.43 6.60 -12.04
C ILE A 54 4.93 6.64 -11.83
N ALA A 55 4.29 7.77 -12.15
CA ALA A 55 2.90 8.14 -11.95
C ALA A 55 2.45 8.23 -10.48
N LYS A 56 3.11 7.57 -9.56
CA LYS A 56 2.73 7.53 -8.13
C LYS A 56 3.35 8.68 -7.35
N GLY A 57 4.59 9.06 -7.70
CA GLY A 57 5.31 10.13 -7.02
C GLY A 57 4.63 11.48 -7.18
N GLN A 58 4.10 11.78 -8.36
CA GLN A 58 3.34 13.00 -8.64
C GLN A 58 2.08 13.05 -7.76
N ILE A 59 1.27 11.99 -7.76
CA ILE A 59 0.04 11.92 -6.96
C ILE A 59 0.34 12.04 -5.46
N ALA A 60 1.39 11.35 -4.97
CA ALA A 60 1.78 11.46 -3.57
C ALA A 60 2.18 12.89 -3.18
N ARG A 61 2.83 13.65 -4.08
CA ARG A 61 3.13 15.07 -3.85
C ARG A 61 1.91 15.97 -3.92
N GLU A 62 0.92 15.66 -4.76
CA GLU A 62 -0.36 16.37 -4.79
C GLU A 62 -1.13 16.17 -3.47
N VAL A 63 -1.15 14.92 -2.96
CA VAL A 63 -1.73 14.63 -1.63
C VAL A 63 -1.00 15.38 -0.52
N ASP A 64 0.33 15.43 -0.55
CA ASP A 64 1.16 16.20 0.38
C ASP A 64 0.84 17.69 0.32
N ALA A 65 0.73 18.28 -0.88
CA ALA A 65 0.39 19.69 -1.06
C ALA A 65 -1.00 20.06 -0.50
N LEU A 66 -1.92 19.08 -0.45
CA LEU A 66 -3.23 19.23 0.21
C LEU A 66 -3.17 18.99 1.73
N GLY A 67 -1.99 18.71 2.27
CA GLY A 67 -1.76 18.50 3.70
C GLY A 67 -1.88 17.06 4.15
N GLY A 68 -1.65 16.09 3.26
CA GLY A 68 -1.55 14.68 3.59
C GLY A 68 -0.26 14.35 4.34
N LEU A 69 -0.25 13.20 5.01
CA LEU A 69 0.87 12.75 5.86
C LEU A 69 1.93 11.94 5.12
N MET A 70 1.59 11.35 3.98
CA MET A 70 2.45 10.38 3.29
C MET A 70 3.82 10.95 2.96
N GLY A 71 3.88 12.20 2.51
CA GLY A 71 5.14 12.89 2.20
C GLY A 71 6.04 13.06 3.42
N GLU A 72 5.49 13.64 4.49
CA GLU A 72 6.22 13.88 5.75
C GLU A 72 6.72 12.57 6.39
N VAL A 73 5.85 11.55 6.45
CA VAL A 73 6.21 10.24 7.00
C VAL A 73 7.27 9.54 6.15
N THR A 74 7.23 9.78 4.82
CA THR A 74 8.27 9.29 3.91
C THR A 74 9.62 9.91 4.25
N ASP A 75 9.70 11.22 4.44
CA ASP A 75 10.96 11.89 4.77
C ASP A 75 11.50 11.45 6.13
N ALA A 76 10.64 11.20 7.11
CA ALA A 76 11.02 10.69 8.41
C ALA A 76 11.59 9.25 8.36
N ALA A 77 11.19 8.44 7.39
CA ALA A 77 11.56 7.03 7.27
C ALA A 77 12.43 6.70 6.05
N SER A 78 12.69 7.69 5.17
CA SER A 78 13.43 7.48 3.92
C SER A 78 14.88 7.13 4.18
N VAL A 79 15.33 6.02 3.59
CA VAL A 79 16.72 5.56 3.58
C VAL A 79 17.39 5.78 2.22
N GLN A 80 16.62 6.01 1.17
CA GLN A 80 17.14 6.41 -0.15
C GLN A 80 16.10 7.24 -0.89
N PHE A 81 16.55 8.29 -1.59
CA PHE A 81 15.71 9.10 -2.46
C PHE A 81 16.25 9.11 -3.89
N LYS A 82 15.35 9.05 -4.87
CA LYS A 82 15.68 9.15 -6.29
C LYS A 82 14.58 9.82 -7.08
N MET A 83 14.96 10.72 -8.02
CA MET A 83 14.05 11.29 -9.00
C MET A 83 14.11 10.47 -10.29
N LEU A 84 13.05 9.73 -10.57
CA LEU A 84 12.94 8.96 -11.80
C LEU A 84 12.56 9.86 -12.98
N ASN A 85 12.91 9.44 -14.20
CA ASN A 85 12.59 10.14 -15.45
C ASN A 85 13.19 11.57 -15.57
N ARG A 86 14.30 11.88 -14.93
CA ARG A 86 14.94 13.21 -15.03
C ARG A 86 15.22 13.62 -16.48
N SER A 87 15.66 12.69 -17.34
CA SER A 87 15.92 12.94 -18.75
C SER A 87 14.69 13.27 -19.60
N LYS A 88 13.48 13.07 -19.05
CA LYS A 88 12.21 13.29 -19.79
C LYS A 88 11.56 14.64 -19.48
N GLY A 89 12.22 15.49 -18.71
CA GLY A 89 11.74 16.82 -18.34
C GLY A 89 10.88 16.86 -17.07
N PRO A 90 10.69 18.06 -16.48
CA PRO A 90 10.08 18.25 -15.15
C PRO A 90 8.68 17.66 -15.00
N ALA A 91 7.85 17.71 -16.03
CA ALA A 91 6.50 17.14 -16.01
C ALA A 91 6.48 15.61 -15.81
N MET A 92 7.57 14.94 -16.16
CA MET A 92 7.71 13.49 -16.03
C MET A 92 8.54 13.08 -14.80
N TRP A 93 9.07 14.01 -14.06
CA TRP A 93 9.84 13.73 -12.85
C TRP A 93 8.98 13.02 -11.83
N SER A 94 9.47 11.89 -11.36
CA SER A 94 8.71 11.01 -10.47
C SER A 94 9.54 10.71 -9.23
N PRO A 95 9.33 11.41 -8.12
CA PRO A 95 10.06 11.16 -6.88
C PRO A 95 9.76 9.76 -6.37
N ARG A 96 10.79 9.07 -5.89
CA ARG A 96 10.71 7.77 -5.25
C ARG A 96 11.61 7.73 -4.03
N ALA A 97 11.09 7.32 -2.90
CA ALA A 97 11.86 7.09 -1.68
C ALA A 97 11.76 5.63 -1.26
N GLN A 98 12.90 4.99 -0.96
CA GLN A 98 12.93 3.74 -0.20
C GLN A 98 12.87 4.09 1.28
N CYS A 99 12.11 3.34 2.05
CA CYS A 99 11.86 3.62 3.46
C CYS A 99 12.19 2.43 4.36
N ASP A 100 12.57 2.73 5.59
CA ASP A 100 12.49 1.77 6.67
C ASP A 100 11.01 1.47 6.94
N ARG A 101 10.61 0.22 6.72
CA ARG A 101 9.20 -0.23 6.81
C ARG A 101 8.63 -0.08 8.21
N VAL A 102 9.42 -0.37 9.23
CA VAL A 102 8.99 -0.33 10.63
C VAL A 102 8.84 1.12 11.06
N LYS A 103 9.86 1.93 10.77
CA LYS A 103 9.85 3.36 11.10
C LYS A 103 8.72 4.11 10.39
N TYR A 104 8.44 3.80 9.11
CA TYR A 104 7.32 4.38 8.36
C TYR A 104 5.98 4.10 9.06
N SER A 105 5.68 2.84 9.34
CA SER A 105 4.44 2.43 10.00
C SER A 105 4.28 3.08 11.38
N LEU A 106 5.33 3.03 12.20
CA LEU A 106 5.34 3.63 13.53
C LEU A 106 5.16 5.16 13.49
N THR A 107 5.82 5.83 12.55
CA THR A 107 5.70 7.28 12.39
C THR A 107 4.29 7.66 11.96
N MET A 108 3.71 6.96 10.98
CA MET A 108 2.33 7.18 10.56
C MET A 108 1.35 6.99 11.72
N ARG A 109 1.48 5.89 12.47
CA ARG A 109 0.64 5.64 13.63
C ARG A 109 0.71 6.77 14.65
N ARG A 110 1.91 7.22 15.00
CA ARG A 110 2.10 8.34 15.95
C ARG A 110 1.47 9.65 15.43
N ARG A 111 1.55 9.92 14.13
CA ARG A 111 0.90 11.10 13.53
C ARG A 111 -0.62 11.03 13.66
N LEU A 112 -1.22 9.87 13.40
CA LEU A 112 -2.66 9.66 13.51
C LEU A 112 -3.14 9.73 14.97
N GLU A 113 -2.44 9.08 15.90
CA GLU A 113 -2.77 9.12 17.33
C GLU A 113 -2.74 10.55 17.91
N ASN A 114 -1.94 11.45 17.32
CA ASN A 114 -1.86 12.86 17.71
C ASN A 114 -2.71 13.80 16.83
N THR A 115 -3.53 13.27 15.92
CA THR A 115 -4.43 14.09 15.10
C THR A 115 -5.70 14.43 15.89
N PRO A 116 -6.01 15.72 16.14
CA PRO A 116 -7.25 16.10 16.80
C PRO A 116 -8.48 15.59 16.05
N ASN A 117 -9.57 15.31 16.76
CA ASN A 117 -10.83 14.79 16.22
C ASN A 117 -10.75 13.38 15.61
N LEU A 118 -9.60 12.68 15.69
CA LEU A 118 -9.43 11.33 15.21
C LEU A 118 -9.37 10.34 16.37
N GLN A 119 -10.23 9.33 16.34
CA GLN A 119 -10.15 8.16 17.20
C GLN A 119 -9.76 6.93 16.37
N ILE A 120 -8.96 6.04 16.95
CA ILE A 120 -8.54 4.79 16.30
C ILE A 120 -9.15 3.63 17.10
N TRP A 121 -9.78 2.70 16.39
CA TRP A 121 -10.40 1.51 16.99
C TRP A 121 -9.85 0.25 16.33
N GLN A 122 -9.45 -0.72 17.16
CA GLN A 122 -8.96 -1.99 16.66
C GLN A 122 -10.05 -3.04 16.69
N ASP A 123 -10.61 -3.34 15.54
CA ASP A 123 -11.56 -4.42 15.32
C ASP A 123 -11.78 -4.65 13.82
N GLU A 124 -12.48 -5.71 13.44
CA GLU A 124 -12.94 -5.95 12.08
C GLU A 124 -14.40 -5.52 11.91
N VAL A 125 -14.68 -4.65 10.93
CA VAL A 125 -16.06 -4.32 10.57
C VAL A 125 -16.67 -5.48 9.81
N SER A 126 -17.74 -6.06 10.37
CA SER A 126 -18.41 -7.23 9.81
C SER A 126 -19.73 -6.91 9.12
N ARG A 127 -20.34 -5.75 9.40
CA ARG A 127 -21.63 -5.34 8.84
C ARG A 127 -21.69 -3.83 8.66
N ILE A 128 -22.30 -3.40 7.55
CA ILE A 128 -22.60 -2.01 7.24
C ILE A 128 -24.04 -1.95 6.73
N GLU A 129 -24.87 -1.12 7.33
CA GLU A 129 -26.25 -0.90 6.90
C GLU A 129 -26.57 0.59 6.88
N LYS A 130 -27.27 1.04 5.87
CA LYS A 130 -27.80 2.40 5.79
C LYS A 130 -29.20 2.40 6.41
N ARG A 131 -29.43 3.25 7.41
CA ARG A 131 -30.72 3.44 8.05
C ARG A 131 -31.59 4.42 7.27
N ASN A 132 -32.89 4.47 7.58
CA ASN A 132 -33.85 5.36 6.93
C ASN A 132 -33.54 6.86 7.14
N ASP A 133 -32.83 7.21 8.20
CA ASP A 133 -32.40 8.56 8.57
C ASP A 133 -31.09 9.01 7.87
N ASN A 134 -30.63 8.26 6.86
CA ASN A 134 -29.35 8.45 6.15
C ASN A 134 -28.09 8.27 7.04
N ILE A 135 -28.22 7.68 8.21
CA ILE A 135 -27.12 7.28 9.05
C ILE A 135 -26.69 5.86 8.70
N PHE A 136 -25.41 5.61 8.65
CA PHE A 136 -24.87 4.27 8.54
C PHE A 136 -24.67 3.68 9.95
N GLU A 137 -25.13 2.44 10.13
CA GLU A 137 -24.80 1.63 11.28
C GLU A 137 -23.76 0.58 10.88
N LEU A 138 -22.67 0.51 11.66
CA LEU A 138 -21.63 -0.48 11.50
C LEU A 138 -21.59 -1.38 12.72
N ARG A 139 -21.36 -2.68 12.49
CA ARG A 139 -21.05 -3.64 13.55
C ARG A 139 -19.69 -4.26 13.31
N THR A 140 -18.98 -4.43 14.39
CA THR A 140 -17.69 -5.10 14.38
C THR A 140 -17.82 -6.58 14.73
N LEU A 141 -16.75 -7.33 14.51
CA LEU A 141 -16.72 -8.77 14.80
C LEU A 141 -16.87 -9.05 16.31
N TRP A 142 -16.33 -8.18 17.15
CA TRP A 142 -16.39 -8.28 18.60
C TRP A 142 -17.65 -7.65 19.22
N GLY A 143 -18.59 -7.19 18.37
CA GLY A 143 -19.94 -6.78 18.78
C GLY A 143 -20.10 -5.28 19.08
N ALA A 144 -19.08 -4.45 18.89
CA ALA A 144 -19.24 -3.00 18.98
C ALA A 144 -20.12 -2.48 17.83
N THR A 145 -20.94 -1.46 18.13
CA THR A 145 -21.84 -0.83 17.16
C THR A 145 -21.50 0.66 17.05
N PHE A 146 -21.30 1.12 15.84
CA PHE A 146 -20.95 2.49 15.50
C PHE A 146 -22.00 3.11 14.59
N GLN A 147 -22.13 4.45 14.66
CA GLN A 147 -22.97 5.22 13.75
C GLN A 147 -22.16 6.30 13.05
N ALA A 148 -22.41 6.54 11.77
CA ALA A 148 -21.73 7.58 11.01
C ALA A 148 -22.61 8.18 9.92
N LYS A 149 -22.38 9.46 9.60
CA LYS A 149 -22.99 10.12 8.44
C LYS A 149 -22.36 9.65 7.13
N CYS A 150 -21.04 9.38 7.15
CA CYS A 150 -20.29 8.94 5.98
C CYS A 150 -19.34 7.79 6.32
N ILE A 151 -19.14 6.89 5.35
CA ILE A 151 -18.17 5.80 5.43
C ILE A 151 -17.18 5.91 4.28
N VAL A 152 -15.90 5.77 4.59
CA VAL A 152 -14.83 5.62 3.62
C VAL A 152 -14.24 4.21 3.75
N LEU A 153 -14.42 3.38 2.74
CA LEU A 153 -13.92 2.01 2.73
C LEU A 153 -12.58 1.94 1.99
N THR A 154 -11.53 1.55 2.71
CA THR A 154 -10.16 1.40 2.19
C THR A 154 -9.56 0.04 2.53
N ALA A 155 -10.32 -1.02 2.30
CA ALA A 155 -10.01 -2.39 2.74
C ALA A 155 -8.82 -3.05 2.03
N GLY A 156 -8.21 -2.39 1.04
CA GLY A 156 -7.01 -2.89 0.34
C GLY A 156 -7.20 -4.27 -0.27
N THR A 157 -6.35 -5.21 0.12
CA THR A 157 -6.36 -6.60 -0.38
C THR A 157 -7.14 -7.58 0.51
N PHE A 158 -7.90 -7.07 1.49
CA PHE A 158 -8.50 -7.91 2.53
C PHE A 158 -9.89 -8.45 2.21
N LEU A 159 -10.73 -7.72 1.43
CA LEU A 159 -12.09 -8.18 1.10
C LEU A 159 -12.03 -9.47 0.28
N ASN A 160 -12.47 -10.58 0.90
CA ASN A 160 -12.36 -11.92 0.36
C ASN A 160 -10.96 -12.21 -0.21
N GLY A 161 -9.91 -11.73 0.51
CA GLY A 161 -8.53 -11.84 0.09
C GLY A 161 -8.09 -13.29 -0.11
N LEU A 162 -7.36 -13.56 -1.21
CA LEU A 162 -6.80 -14.87 -1.53
C LEU A 162 -5.36 -14.68 -2.01
N MET A 163 -4.43 -15.29 -1.30
CA MET A 163 -3.02 -15.28 -1.66
C MET A 163 -2.66 -16.52 -2.49
N HIS A 164 -1.86 -16.29 -3.53
CA HIS A 164 -1.26 -17.36 -4.32
C HIS A 164 0.25 -17.37 -4.06
N VAL A 165 0.79 -18.52 -3.64
CA VAL A 165 2.22 -18.73 -3.42
C VAL A 165 2.60 -20.02 -4.14
N GLY A 166 3.16 -19.91 -5.33
CA GLY A 166 3.31 -21.03 -6.23
C GLY A 166 1.95 -21.68 -6.52
N ARG A 167 1.83 -22.97 -6.27
CA ARG A 167 0.57 -23.74 -6.45
C ARG A 167 -0.38 -23.64 -5.25
N GLN A 168 0.06 -23.08 -4.13
CA GLN A 168 -0.74 -22.99 -2.91
C GLN A 168 -1.69 -21.79 -2.96
N LYS A 169 -2.90 -21.98 -2.41
CA LYS A 169 -3.90 -20.93 -2.21
C LYS A 169 -4.19 -20.83 -0.73
N VAL A 170 -4.01 -19.63 -0.18
CA VAL A 170 -4.22 -19.35 1.23
C VAL A 170 -5.15 -18.13 1.37
N GLU A 171 -6.25 -18.30 2.08
CA GLU A 171 -7.12 -17.18 2.40
C GLU A 171 -6.40 -16.17 3.31
N GLY A 172 -6.43 -14.90 2.93
CA GLY A 172 -5.79 -13.83 3.67
C GLY A 172 -5.59 -12.59 2.83
N GLY A 173 -5.51 -11.44 3.47
CA GLY A 173 -5.20 -10.17 2.82
C GLY A 173 -3.70 -9.96 2.64
N ARG A 174 -2.90 -10.49 3.58
CA ARG A 174 -1.42 -10.54 3.58
C ARG A 174 -0.96 -11.81 4.29
N CYS A 175 0.31 -12.14 4.16
CA CYS A 175 0.91 -13.27 4.87
C CYS A 175 0.68 -13.17 6.38
N ALA A 176 0.13 -14.22 6.98
CA ALA A 176 -0.26 -14.32 8.38
C ALA A 176 -1.36 -13.32 8.84
N GLU A 177 -2.13 -12.75 7.91
CA GLU A 177 -3.25 -11.87 8.23
C GLU A 177 -4.54 -12.39 7.55
N PRO A 178 -5.65 -12.52 8.31
CA PRO A 178 -6.90 -13.07 7.79
C PRO A 178 -7.51 -12.21 6.70
N SER A 179 -8.40 -12.79 5.88
CA SER A 179 -9.23 -12.03 4.95
C SER A 179 -10.52 -11.59 5.64
N SER A 180 -11.02 -10.40 5.27
CA SER A 180 -12.36 -9.95 5.66
C SER A 180 -13.40 -10.55 4.72
N LYS A 181 -14.30 -11.38 5.26
CA LYS A 181 -15.26 -12.17 4.48
C LYS A 181 -16.67 -11.58 4.47
N PHE A 182 -16.92 -10.58 5.32
CA PHE A 182 -18.28 -10.18 5.62
C PHE A 182 -18.80 -9.00 4.80
N LEU A 183 -17.94 -8.01 4.51
CA LEU A 183 -18.39 -6.73 3.98
C LEU A 183 -18.88 -6.77 2.53
N THR A 184 -18.30 -7.61 1.68
CA THR A 184 -18.61 -7.63 0.24
C THR A 184 -20.10 -7.79 -0.02
N LYS A 185 -20.79 -8.68 0.72
CA LYS A 185 -22.24 -8.89 0.54
C LYS A 185 -23.06 -7.64 0.85
N TYR A 186 -22.67 -6.84 1.85
CA TYR A 186 -23.40 -5.60 2.19
C TYR A 186 -23.18 -4.51 1.15
N LEU A 187 -21.98 -4.46 0.54
CA LEU A 187 -21.68 -3.56 -0.58
C LEU A 187 -22.53 -3.92 -1.80
N GLU A 188 -22.66 -5.22 -2.11
CA GLU A 188 -23.49 -5.70 -3.21
C GLU A 188 -24.99 -5.44 -2.96
N MET A 189 -25.46 -5.64 -1.73
CA MET A 189 -26.84 -5.29 -1.33
C MET A 189 -27.09 -3.78 -1.44
N ALA A 190 -26.06 -2.94 -1.26
CA ALA A 190 -26.14 -1.50 -1.47
C ALA A 190 -26.04 -1.10 -2.96
N GLY A 191 -26.01 -2.06 -3.90
CA GLY A 191 -25.97 -1.83 -5.34
C GLY A 191 -24.57 -1.62 -5.91
N LEU A 192 -23.51 -1.82 -5.13
CA LEU A 192 -22.12 -1.73 -5.60
C LEU A 192 -21.71 -3.05 -6.26
N LYS A 193 -21.13 -2.96 -7.46
CA LYS A 193 -20.59 -4.14 -8.14
C LYS A 193 -19.19 -4.46 -7.60
N SER A 194 -18.96 -5.71 -7.24
CA SER A 194 -17.65 -6.19 -6.85
C SER A 194 -16.92 -6.91 -7.99
N ALA A 195 -15.60 -6.84 -7.99
CA ALA A 195 -14.75 -7.58 -8.92
C ALA A 195 -13.41 -7.93 -8.27
N ARG A 196 -12.78 -8.98 -8.76
CA ARG A 196 -11.46 -9.37 -8.32
C ARG A 196 -10.37 -8.54 -9.01
N MET A 197 -9.40 -8.08 -8.23
CA MET A 197 -8.19 -7.41 -8.74
C MET A 197 -6.95 -8.15 -8.23
N LYS A 198 -5.94 -8.27 -9.11
CA LYS A 198 -4.67 -8.92 -8.78
C LYS A 198 -3.64 -7.87 -8.37
N THR A 199 -2.93 -8.13 -7.29
CA THR A 199 -1.68 -7.44 -6.95
C THR A 199 -0.52 -8.44 -6.86
N GLY A 200 0.73 -7.97 -7.02
CA GLY A 200 1.90 -8.81 -6.86
C GLY A 200 2.82 -8.28 -5.76
N THR A 201 3.44 -9.18 -5.01
CA THR A 201 4.47 -8.86 -4.03
C THR A 201 5.77 -9.52 -4.49
N PRO A 202 6.91 -8.79 -4.55
CA PRO A 202 8.18 -9.39 -4.92
C PRO A 202 8.64 -10.38 -3.84
N VAL A 203 9.38 -11.39 -4.28
CA VAL A 203 10.03 -12.34 -3.38
C VAL A 203 10.99 -11.61 -2.43
N ARG A 204 11.12 -12.11 -1.22
CA ARG A 204 12.16 -11.70 -0.25
C ARG A 204 13.26 -12.74 -0.28
N ILE A 205 14.50 -12.26 -0.38
CA ILE A 205 15.70 -13.09 -0.37
C ILE A 205 16.50 -12.83 0.91
N ASP A 206 17.26 -13.82 1.35
CA ASP A 206 18.20 -13.64 2.45
C ASP A 206 19.41 -12.84 1.95
N SER A 207 19.65 -11.68 2.55
CA SER A 207 20.77 -10.81 2.16
C SER A 207 22.15 -11.47 2.26
N ARG A 208 22.29 -12.48 3.13
CA ARG A 208 23.52 -13.27 3.29
C ARG A 208 23.83 -14.14 2.06
N SER A 209 22.81 -14.42 1.22
CA SER A 209 22.97 -15.17 -0.04
C SER A 209 23.27 -14.28 -1.25
N VAL A 210 23.41 -12.96 -1.05
CA VAL A 210 23.65 -11.99 -2.12
C VAL A 210 25.11 -11.59 -2.16
N HIS A 211 25.75 -11.74 -3.32
CA HIS A 211 27.10 -11.29 -3.60
C HIS A 211 27.09 -9.82 -4.03
N PHE A 212 26.95 -8.90 -3.07
CA PHE A 212 26.83 -7.47 -3.32
C PHE A 212 28.00 -6.86 -4.09
N GLU A 213 29.20 -7.41 -3.90
CA GLU A 213 30.43 -7.02 -4.59
C GLU A 213 30.34 -7.14 -6.13
N ASN A 214 29.44 -7.99 -6.63
CA ASN A 214 29.22 -8.21 -8.05
C ASN A 214 28.07 -7.35 -8.62
N LEU A 215 27.43 -6.52 -7.80
CA LEU A 215 26.24 -5.76 -8.19
C LEU A 215 26.58 -4.27 -8.37
N LYS A 216 25.84 -3.64 -9.28
CA LYS A 216 25.96 -2.20 -9.47
C LYS A 216 25.28 -1.45 -8.32
N GLU A 217 26.06 -0.66 -7.60
CA GLU A 217 25.57 0.22 -6.54
C GLU A 217 24.68 1.34 -7.12
N ASP A 218 23.61 1.64 -6.40
CA ASP A 218 22.75 2.80 -6.60
C ASP A 218 22.73 3.61 -5.31
N VAL A 219 23.49 4.68 -5.26
CA VAL A 219 23.66 5.53 -4.06
C VAL A 219 22.49 6.52 -3.86
N GLY A 220 21.53 6.55 -4.78
CA GLY A 220 20.45 7.55 -4.75
C GLY A 220 20.91 8.92 -5.24
N GLU A 221 20.08 9.92 -5.02
CA GLU A 221 20.33 11.31 -5.43
C GLU A 221 20.50 12.24 -4.23
N VAL A 222 21.51 13.08 -4.28
CA VAL A 222 21.82 14.05 -3.23
C VAL A 222 21.02 15.33 -3.39
N ASP A 223 20.67 15.70 -4.63
CA ASP A 223 19.99 16.98 -4.98
C ASP A 223 18.56 17.09 -4.43
N PHE A 224 17.90 15.98 -4.16
CA PHE A 224 16.54 15.93 -3.65
C PHE A 224 16.54 15.35 -2.25
N HIS A 225 16.50 16.23 -1.27
CA HIS A 225 16.62 15.85 0.14
C HIS A 225 15.30 15.41 0.77
N ARG A 226 14.15 15.77 0.19
CA ARG A 226 12.83 15.59 0.80
C ARG A 226 11.75 15.23 -0.21
N PHE A 227 10.79 14.45 0.25
CA PHE A 227 9.60 14.09 -0.51
C PHE A 227 8.46 15.11 -0.31
N SER A 228 8.27 15.54 0.93
CA SER A 228 7.24 16.50 1.30
C SER A 228 7.66 17.95 1.07
N PHE A 229 6.67 18.81 0.81
CA PHE A 229 6.87 20.26 0.70
C PHE A 229 7.15 20.92 2.06
N VAL A 230 6.67 20.31 3.16
CA VAL A 230 6.76 20.89 4.51
C VAL A 230 7.89 20.30 5.36
N SER A 231 8.48 19.18 4.98
CA SER A 231 9.62 18.62 5.69
C SER A 231 10.86 19.51 5.53
N GLU A 232 11.58 19.76 6.60
CA GLU A 232 12.82 20.57 6.55
C GLU A 232 13.99 19.75 6.00
N GLN A 233 14.15 18.51 6.48
CA GLN A 233 15.23 17.60 6.06
C GLN A 233 14.86 16.13 6.29
N ARG A 234 15.62 15.23 5.68
CA ARG A 234 15.53 13.81 5.98
C ARG A 234 16.09 13.51 7.35
N VAL A 235 15.50 12.53 8.03
CA VAL A 235 15.91 12.12 9.39
C VAL A 235 16.97 11.04 9.36
N LEU A 236 16.93 10.13 8.38
CA LEU A 236 17.85 8.99 8.28
C LEU A 236 18.96 9.25 7.27
N PRO A 237 20.17 8.68 7.50
CA PRO A 237 21.22 8.70 6.50
C PRO A 237 20.80 7.92 5.24
N GLN A 238 21.34 8.34 4.09
CA GLN A 238 21.08 7.65 2.84
C GLN A 238 21.83 6.33 2.80
N MET A 239 21.11 5.26 2.43
CA MET A 239 21.65 3.93 2.22
C MET A 239 21.79 3.63 0.73
N LYS A 240 22.73 2.74 0.41
CA LYS A 240 22.85 2.21 -0.95
C LYS A 240 21.78 1.16 -1.20
N CYS A 241 21.32 1.11 -2.47
CA CYS A 241 20.61 -0.03 -3.05
C CYS A 241 21.49 -0.64 -4.15
N TRP A 242 21.07 -1.75 -4.69
CA TRP A 242 21.81 -2.42 -5.78
C TRP A 242 20.87 -2.75 -6.92
N THR A 243 21.43 -2.74 -8.11
CA THR A 243 20.73 -3.15 -9.33
C THR A 243 21.35 -4.43 -9.85
N VAL A 244 20.51 -5.43 -10.10
CA VAL A 244 20.87 -6.66 -10.80
C VAL A 244 20.08 -6.72 -12.11
N GLN A 245 20.71 -7.21 -13.16
CA GLN A 245 20.05 -7.46 -14.44
C GLN A 245 19.81 -8.96 -14.60
N THR A 246 18.65 -9.32 -15.11
CA THR A 246 18.39 -10.70 -15.49
C THR A 246 19.15 -11.03 -16.79
N ASN A 247 19.38 -12.31 -17.06
CA ASN A 247 20.05 -12.80 -18.25
C ASN A 247 19.21 -13.89 -18.93
N ALA A 248 19.70 -14.40 -20.05
CA ALA A 248 19.00 -15.43 -20.84
C ALA A 248 18.74 -16.71 -20.04
N GLU A 249 19.68 -17.13 -19.21
CA GLU A 249 19.55 -18.33 -18.36
C GLU A 249 18.42 -18.16 -17.32
N VAL A 250 18.38 -17.00 -16.64
CA VAL A 250 17.30 -16.66 -15.72
C VAL A 250 15.96 -16.63 -16.45
N HIS A 251 15.91 -16.05 -17.68
CA HIS A 251 14.69 -16.00 -18.47
C HIS A 251 14.20 -17.39 -18.86
N GLU A 252 15.10 -18.32 -19.18
CA GLU A 252 14.75 -19.69 -19.51
C GLU A 252 14.13 -20.43 -18.30
N VAL A 253 14.71 -20.26 -17.10
CA VAL A 253 14.14 -20.79 -15.86
C VAL A 253 12.76 -20.23 -15.60
N LEU A 254 12.58 -18.93 -15.77
CA LEU A 254 11.29 -18.27 -15.56
C LEU A 254 10.25 -18.72 -16.60
N ARG A 255 10.61 -18.87 -17.88
CA ARG A 255 9.69 -19.38 -18.93
C ARG A 255 9.19 -20.78 -18.60
N ARG A 256 10.06 -21.66 -18.13
CA ARG A 256 9.66 -23.02 -17.69
C ARG A 256 8.64 -22.98 -16.55
N GLY A 257 8.67 -21.96 -15.69
CA GLY A 257 7.72 -21.77 -14.60
C GLY A 257 6.38 -21.13 -15.00
N LEU A 258 6.25 -20.52 -16.19
CA LEU A 258 5.04 -19.83 -16.61
C LEU A 258 3.76 -20.72 -16.59
N PRO A 259 3.79 -22.00 -17.01
CA PRO A 259 2.62 -22.86 -16.93
C PRO A 259 2.12 -23.10 -15.52
N ASP A 260 2.98 -22.99 -14.52
CA ASP A 260 2.62 -23.10 -13.09
C ASP A 260 2.21 -21.75 -12.46
N SER A 261 2.45 -20.64 -13.14
CA SER A 261 2.07 -19.32 -12.62
C SER A 261 0.55 -19.13 -12.63
N PRO A 262 -0.07 -18.82 -11.48
CA PRO A 262 -1.52 -18.60 -11.40
C PRO A 262 -2.02 -17.48 -12.32
N LEU A 263 -1.14 -16.57 -12.73
CA LEU A 263 -1.46 -15.49 -13.65
C LEU A 263 -1.62 -15.99 -15.09
N TYR A 264 -0.85 -17.02 -15.48
CA TYR A 264 -0.81 -17.52 -16.86
C TYR A 264 -1.46 -18.88 -17.06
N ASN A 265 -1.78 -19.62 -15.99
CA ASN A 265 -2.48 -20.89 -16.06
C ASN A 265 -4.01 -20.77 -15.97
N GLY A 266 -4.56 -19.55 -16.03
CA GLY A 266 -6.01 -19.26 -16.00
C GLY A 266 -6.65 -19.24 -14.62
N GLN A 267 -5.91 -19.42 -13.53
CA GLN A 267 -6.45 -19.37 -12.16
C GLN A 267 -6.80 -17.93 -11.74
N ILE A 268 -6.01 -16.94 -12.18
CA ILE A 268 -6.26 -15.53 -11.93
C ILE A 268 -6.78 -14.87 -13.21
N GLN A 269 -8.06 -14.55 -13.24
CA GLN A 269 -8.74 -13.91 -14.37
C GLN A 269 -8.98 -12.41 -14.14
N SER A 270 -8.11 -11.75 -13.41
CA SER A 270 -8.27 -10.35 -13.06
C SER A 270 -7.18 -9.46 -13.69
N ILE A 271 -7.51 -8.18 -13.86
CA ILE A 271 -6.59 -7.19 -14.40
C ILE A 271 -5.55 -6.84 -13.32
N GLY A 272 -4.28 -6.94 -13.68
CA GLY A 272 -3.16 -6.52 -12.83
C GLY A 272 -2.89 -5.00 -12.90
N PRO A 273 -2.10 -4.44 -11.99
CA PRO A 273 -1.77 -3.02 -11.99
C PRO A 273 -0.87 -2.67 -13.19
N ARG A 274 -1.23 -1.59 -13.90
CA ARG A 274 -0.56 -1.17 -15.15
C ARG A 274 0.92 -0.84 -14.98
N TYR A 275 1.30 -0.15 -13.91
CA TYR A 275 2.66 0.38 -13.70
C TYR A 275 3.50 -0.42 -12.71
N CYS A 276 3.10 -1.64 -12.40
CA CYS A 276 3.85 -2.56 -11.54
C CYS A 276 3.78 -4.00 -12.08
N PRO A 277 4.32 -4.25 -13.31
CA PRO A 277 4.31 -5.59 -13.87
C PRO A 277 5.22 -6.51 -13.06
N SER A 278 4.79 -7.75 -12.85
CA SER A 278 5.65 -8.82 -12.32
C SER A 278 6.72 -9.19 -13.34
N ILE A 279 7.72 -9.96 -12.92
CA ILE A 279 8.78 -10.40 -13.83
C ILE A 279 8.20 -11.28 -14.96
N GLU A 280 7.23 -12.13 -14.66
CA GLU A 280 6.54 -12.96 -15.66
C GLU A 280 5.82 -12.08 -16.69
N THR A 281 5.14 -11.02 -16.25
CA THR A 281 4.48 -10.06 -17.15
C THR A 281 5.49 -9.36 -18.05
N LYS A 282 6.69 -9.01 -17.52
CA LYS A 282 7.74 -8.41 -18.32
C LYS A 282 8.23 -9.36 -19.41
N LEU A 283 8.44 -10.64 -19.08
CA LEU A 283 8.89 -11.65 -20.02
C LEU A 283 7.88 -11.95 -21.14
N VAL A 284 6.59 -11.96 -20.80
CA VAL A 284 5.53 -12.23 -21.78
C VAL A 284 5.24 -11.00 -22.64
N THR A 285 5.22 -9.80 -22.06
CA THR A 285 4.87 -8.56 -22.78
C THR A 285 6.03 -8.01 -23.59
N PHE A 286 7.27 -8.24 -23.15
CA PHE A 286 8.49 -7.73 -23.76
C PHE A 286 9.50 -8.85 -23.95
N PRO A 287 9.22 -9.86 -24.81
CA PRO A 287 10.05 -11.06 -24.96
C PRO A 287 11.47 -10.75 -25.45
N ASP A 288 11.62 -9.69 -26.25
CA ASP A 288 12.90 -9.29 -26.85
C ASP A 288 13.79 -8.46 -25.89
N ARG A 289 13.32 -8.17 -24.69
CA ARG A 289 14.07 -7.40 -23.70
C ARG A 289 15.05 -8.31 -22.95
N GLU A 290 16.30 -8.28 -23.32
CA GLU A 290 17.34 -9.19 -22.83
C GLU A 290 17.67 -9.02 -21.33
N GLN A 291 17.58 -7.80 -20.77
CA GLN A 291 18.07 -7.51 -19.43
C GLN A 291 17.14 -6.56 -18.64
N PRO A 292 15.94 -6.99 -18.23
CA PRO A 292 15.13 -6.18 -17.33
C PRO A 292 15.79 -6.05 -15.96
N PRO A 293 15.94 -4.81 -15.43
CA PRO A 293 16.58 -4.59 -14.15
C PRO A 293 15.67 -4.99 -12.99
N LEU A 294 16.29 -5.53 -11.94
CA LEU A 294 15.72 -5.74 -10.60
C LEU A 294 16.46 -4.86 -9.60
N PHE A 295 15.75 -4.40 -8.57
CA PHE A 295 16.32 -3.58 -7.50
C PHE A 295 16.30 -4.37 -6.19
N LEU A 296 17.46 -4.39 -5.51
CA LEU A 296 17.70 -4.99 -4.20
C LEU A 296 17.94 -3.91 -3.15
#